data_60a34f95e4ce66de277b46f13dde93d2
#
_entry.id   60a34f95e4ce66de277b46f13dde93d2
#
_cell.length_a   1.000
_cell.length_b   1.000
_cell.length_c   1.000
_cell.angle_alpha   90.00
_cell.angle_beta   90.00
_cell.angle_gamma   90.00
#
_symmetry.space_group_name_H-M   'P 1'
#
loop_
_entity.id
_entity.type
_entity.pdbx_description
1 polymer ?
#
loop_
_entity_poly.entity_id
_entity_poly.type
_entity_poly.pdbx_seq_one_letter_code
_entity_poly.pdbx_strand_id
1 'polypeptide(L)'
;MKYGREVMEHKVKKLKTAKPTPFNYLTWDEFLLFYNCEFDELEKDLELARDRFCFCCATSLRHSDLELLKKSHFDNPDDPTSFTIVSKKTDDAPTIFLNEYSKSIYTKYKDRDTDKGLLFPRKSNQKMNKSLKKIACKLGITREVSKTEYCGTDRSDITTRICDILATHAGRRTFVVHCAEEGWTEEMIRTYTGHEDFKAMRPYFAIGDKKRRMFMESHF
;
A
#
# COMPACT_ATOMS: atom_id res chain seq x y z
N MET A 1 -43.41 43.51 23.41
CA MET A 1 -42.00 43.50 23.06
C MET A 1 -41.56 42.04 22.82
N LYS A 2 -41.39 41.69 21.57
CA LYS A 2 -40.91 40.36 21.17
C LYS A 2 -39.41 40.43 20.96
N TYR A 3 -38.62 39.75 21.80
CA TYR A 3 -37.20 39.58 21.56
C TYR A 3 -37.01 38.36 20.66
N GLY A 4 -36.65 38.60 19.39
CA GLY A 4 -36.16 37.58 18.48
C GLY A 4 -34.74 37.24 18.84
N ARG A 5 -34.48 35.96 19.20
CA ARG A 5 -33.12 35.41 19.25
C ARG A 5 -32.72 35.02 17.84
N GLU A 6 -31.89 35.78 17.20
CA GLU A 6 -31.14 35.35 16.03
C GLU A 6 -30.12 34.32 16.47
N VAL A 7 -30.36 33.05 16.10
CA VAL A 7 -29.35 31.99 16.22
C VAL A 7 -28.37 32.19 15.06
N MET A 8 -27.19 32.72 15.35
CA MET A 8 -26.10 32.73 14.38
C MET A 8 -25.62 31.30 14.15
N GLU A 9 -26.05 30.69 13.05
CA GLU A 9 -25.45 29.47 12.53
C GLU A 9 -24.00 29.74 12.10
N HIS A 10 -23.06 29.48 13.00
CA HIS A 10 -21.66 29.38 12.60
C HIS A 10 -21.49 28.13 11.74
N LYS A 11 -21.45 28.32 10.42
CA LYS A 11 -20.93 27.29 9.49
C LYS A 11 -19.51 26.95 9.90
N VAL A 12 -19.36 25.88 10.66
CA VAL A 12 -18.04 25.28 10.93
C VAL A 12 -17.48 24.88 9.58
N LYS A 13 -16.57 25.68 9.01
CA LYS A 13 -15.77 25.26 7.86
C LYS A 13 -15.05 23.99 8.25
N LYS A 14 -15.38 22.86 7.63
CA LYS A 14 -14.58 21.64 7.74
C LYS A 14 -13.14 22.03 7.36
N LEU A 15 -12.29 22.14 8.38
CA LEU A 15 -10.86 22.34 8.18
C LEU A 15 -10.37 21.16 7.33
N LYS A 16 -9.75 21.48 6.19
CA LYS A 16 -9.09 20.47 5.37
C LYS A 16 -7.96 19.88 6.22
N THR A 17 -8.17 18.70 6.77
CA THR A 17 -7.11 17.97 7.45
C THR A 17 -5.97 17.80 6.46
N ALA A 18 -4.77 18.21 6.85
CA ALA A 18 -3.60 18.03 6.03
C ALA A 18 -3.43 16.55 5.72
N LYS A 19 -3.05 16.27 4.47
CA LYS A 19 -2.81 14.90 4.04
C LYS A 19 -1.67 14.32 4.87
N PRO A 20 -1.82 13.11 5.43
CA PRO A 20 -0.76 12.49 6.21
C PRO A 20 0.52 12.38 5.37
N THR A 21 1.64 12.59 6.02
CA THR A 21 2.98 12.50 5.41
C THR A 21 3.21 11.10 4.82
N PRO A 22 3.87 10.98 3.66
CA PRO A 22 3.90 9.77 2.86
C PRO A 22 4.83 8.65 3.36
N PHE A 23 5.31 8.66 4.59
CA PHE A 23 6.35 7.76 5.07
C PHE A 23 5.88 6.37 5.53
N ASN A 24 4.60 6.04 5.39
CA ASN A 24 4.09 4.69 5.70
C ASN A 24 4.27 3.78 4.48
N TYR A 25 5.48 3.24 4.30
CA TYR A 25 5.86 2.24 3.30
C TYR A 25 6.98 1.37 3.89
N LEU A 26 7.22 0.20 3.32
CA LEU A 26 8.39 -0.62 3.60
C LEU A 26 9.53 -0.26 2.63
N THR A 27 10.77 -0.21 3.12
CA THR A 27 11.93 -0.28 2.21
C THR A 27 11.95 -1.63 1.51
N TRP A 28 12.76 -1.78 0.44
CA TRP A 28 12.82 -3.06 -0.24
C TRP A 28 13.39 -4.17 0.65
N ASP A 29 14.37 -3.88 1.48
CA ASP A 29 14.90 -4.83 2.47
C ASP A 29 13.84 -5.24 3.50
N GLU A 30 13.05 -4.28 4.02
CA GLU A 30 11.92 -4.55 4.90
C GLU A 30 10.84 -5.41 4.21
N PHE A 31 10.58 -5.18 2.91
CA PHE A 31 9.69 -6.02 2.10
C PHE A 31 10.22 -7.45 1.99
N LEU A 32 11.50 -7.63 1.73
CA LEU A 32 12.12 -8.97 1.65
C LEU A 32 12.04 -9.72 2.98
N LEU A 33 12.22 -9.04 4.11
CA LEU A 33 11.99 -9.62 5.43
C LEU A 33 10.52 -10.08 5.60
N PHE A 34 9.57 -9.25 5.16
CA PHE A 34 8.15 -9.62 5.17
C PHE A 34 7.86 -10.83 4.29
N TYR A 35 8.34 -10.82 3.05
CA TYR A 35 8.09 -11.85 2.06
C TYR A 35 8.65 -13.21 2.49
N ASN A 36 9.86 -13.25 3.04
CA ASN A 36 10.56 -14.47 3.45
C ASN A 36 10.18 -14.94 4.87
N CYS A 37 9.31 -14.23 5.59
CA CYS A 37 8.92 -14.62 6.92
C CYS A 37 8.10 -15.92 6.88
N GLU A 38 8.51 -16.89 7.70
CA GLU A 38 7.80 -18.14 7.86
C GLU A 38 6.81 -18.07 9.03
N PHE A 39 5.74 -18.85 8.92
CA PHE A 39 4.67 -18.94 9.91
C PHE A 39 4.37 -20.42 10.17
N ASP A 40 4.10 -20.73 11.44
CA ASP A 40 3.63 -22.06 11.82
C ASP A 40 2.13 -22.26 11.51
N GLU A 41 1.63 -23.47 11.76
CA GLU A 41 0.23 -23.83 11.52
C GLU A 41 -0.78 -22.95 12.29
N LEU A 42 -0.41 -22.46 13.47
CA LEU A 42 -1.26 -21.61 14.30
C LEU A 42 -1.29 -20.15 13.79
N GLU A 43 -0.33 -19.78 12.96
CA GLU A 43 -0.17 -18.43 12.41
C GLU A 43 -0.63 -18.30 10.95
N LYS A 44 -1.32 -19.28 10.38
CA LYS A 44 -1.83 -19.25 8.98
C LYS A 44 -2.62 -17.99 8.63
N ASP A 45 -3.28 -17.39 9.61
CA ASP A 45 -4.00 -16.13 9.42
C ASP A 45 -3.04 -14.93 9.21
N LEU A 46 -1.86 -14.98 9.82
CA LEU A 46 -0.79 -14.00 9.57
C LEU A 46 -0.12 -14.24 8.22
N GLU A 47 0.10 -15.51 7.84
CA GLU A 47 0.63 -15.87 6.54
C GLU A 47 -0.24 -15.34 5.40
N LEU A 48 -1.56 -15.56 5.47
CA LEU A 48 -2.50 -14.99 4.51
C LEU A 48 -2.41 -13.46 4.44
N ALA A 49 -2.29 -12.79 5.57
CA ALA A 49 -2.16 -11.34 5.60
C ALA A 49 -0.85 -10.86 4.98
N ARG A 50 0.28 -11.56 5.26
CA ARG A 50 1.57 -11.34 4.66
C ARG A 50 1.52 -11.46 3.13
N ASP A 51 1.00 -12.59 2.63
CA ASP A 51 0.96 -12.89 1.20
C ASP A 51 0.10 -11.86 0.44
N ARG A 52 -1.08 -11.53 0.96
CA ARG A 52 -1.93 -10.48 0.40
C ARG A 52 -1.26 -9.12 0.35
N PHE A 53 -0.54 -8.76 1.40
CA PHE A 53 0.19 -7.49 1.46
C PHE A 53 1.38 -7.48 0.52
N CYS A 54 2.19 -8.53 0.49
CA CYS A 54 3.32 -8.68 -0.42
C CYS A 54 2.88 -8.67 -1.88
N PHE A 55 1.73 -9.28 -2.20
CA PHE A 55 1.15 -9.18 -3.53
C PHE A 55 0.83 -7.72 -3.91
N CYS A 56 0.27 -6.92 -2.99
CA CYS A 56 0.06 -5.49 -3.22
C CYS A 56 1.39 -4.71 -3.35
N CYS A 57 2.43 -5.09 -2.61
CA CYS A 57 3.77 -4.50 -2.74
C CYS A 57 4.41 -4.81 -4.11
N ALA A 58 4.13 -5.98 -4.66
CA ALA A 58 4.70 -6.44 -5.93
C ALA A 58 3.90 -5.99 -7.17
N THR A 59 2.62 -5.60 -7.02
CA THR A 59 1.70 -5.29 -8.12
C THR A 59 1.09 -3.89 -8.06
N SER A 60 1.33 -3.13 -6.98
CA SER A 60 0.67 -1.85 -6.72
C SER A 60 -0.86 -1.93 -6.54
N LEU A 61 -1.45 -3.12 -6.48
CA LEU A 61 -2.90 -3.26 -6.37
C LEU A 61 -3.42 -2.63 -5.07
N ARG A 62 -4.55 -1.93 -5.14
CA ARG A 62 -5.22 -1.44 -3.93
C ARG A 62 -5.85 -2.62 -3.17
N HIS A 63 -5.89 -2.54 -1.85
CA HIS A 63 -6.55 -3.58 -1.05
C HIS A 63 -8.01 -3.81 -1.46
N SER A 64 -8.75 -2.77 -1.82
CA SER A 64 -10.13 -2.89 -2.31
C SER A 64 -10.24 -3.69 -3.60
N ASP A 65 -9.26 -3.56 -4.48
CA ASP A 65 -9.25 -4.24 -5.78
C ASP A 65 -8.75 -5.69 -5.60
N LEU A 66 -7.79 -5.91 -4.68
CA LEU A 66 -7.36 -7.24 -4.28
C LEU A 66 -8.51 -8.10 -3.72
N GLU A 67 -9.47 -7.50 -3.00
CA GLU A 67 -10.67 -8.20 -2.49
C GLU A 67 -11.60 -8.71 -3.62
N LEU A 68 -11.44 -8.18 -4.83
CA LEU A 68 -12.23 -8.54 -6.00
C LEU A 68 -11.42 -9.36 -7.03
N LEU A 69 -10.12 -9.56 -6.78
CA LEU A 69 -9.24 -10.25 -7.70
C LEU A 69 -9.62 -11.73 -7.81
N LYS A 70 -10.00 -12.14 -9.01
CA LYS A 70 -10.37 -13.52 -9.35
C LYS A 70 -9.27 -14.19 -10.17
N LYS A 71 -9.23 -15.51 -10.12
CA LYS A 71 -8.34 -16.32 -10.98
C LYS A 71 -8.61 -16.06 -12.48
N SER A 72 -9.86 -15.80 -12.87
CA SER A 72 -10.26 -15.48 -14.23
C SER A 72 -9.77 -14.13 -14.76
N HIS A 73 -9.18 -13.28 -13.93
CA HIS A 73 -8.60 -12.00 -14.37
C HIS A 73 -7.20 -12.16 -14.98
N PHE A 74 -6.55 -13.32 -14.77
CA PHE A 74 -5.21 -13.60 -15.26
C PHE A 74 -5.23 -14.09 -16.72
N ASP A 75 -4.23 -13.70 -17.49
CA ASP A 75 -4.08 -14.03 -18.92
C ASP A 75 -3.93 -15.53 -19.17
N ASN A 76 -3.19 -16.23 -18.32
CA ASN A 76 -3.04 -17.67 -18.32
C ASN A 76 -3.09 -18.20 -16.88
N PRO A 77 -4.10 -19.00 -16.50
CA PRO A 77 -4.22 -19.55 -15.14
C PRO A 77 -3.08 -20.47 -14.72
N ASP A 78 -2.41 -21.13 -15.67
CA ASP A 78 -1.34 -22.07 -15.35
C ASP A 78 0.01 -21.37 -15.15
N ASP A 79 0.34 -20.41 -16.01
CA ASP A 79 1.57 -19.60 -15.92
C ASP A 79 1.24 -18.14 -16.33
N PRO A 80 0.68 -17.36 -15.40
CA PRO A 80 0.27 -16.01 -15.70
C PRO A 80 1.46 -15.07 -15.86
N THR A 81 1.37 -14.19 -16.86
CA THR A 81 2.32 -13.09 -17.06
C THR A 81 1.73 -11.76 -16.61
N SER A 82 0.41 -11.64 -16.67
CA SER A 82 -0.32 -10.43 -16.34
C SER A 82 -1.75 -10.72 -15.87
N PHE A 83 -2.39 -9.69 -15.31
CA PHE A 83 -3.82 -9.69 -15.05
C PHE A 83 -4.41 -8.32 -15.31
N THR A 84 -5.72 -8.29 -15.56
CA THR A 84 -6.50 -7.05 -15.74
C THR A 84 -7.68 -7.06 -14.78
N ILE A 85 -7.84 -5.98 -14.02
CA ILE A 85 -8.96 -5.80 -13.12
C ILE A 85 -9.46 -4.36 -13.17
N VAL A 86 -10.77 -4.18 -13.32
CA VAL A 86 -11.39 -2.86 -13.25
C VAL A 86 -11.27 -2.32 -11.83
N SER A 87 -10.62 -1.17 -11.69
CA SER A 87 -10.45 -0.53 -10.38
C SER A 87 -11.81 -0.04 -9.85
N LYS A 88 -12.16 -0.44 -8.64
CA LYS A 88 -13.39 0.00 -7.97
C LYS A 88 -13.49 1.51 -7.79
N LYS A 89 -12.37 2.23 -7.83
CA LYS A 89 -12.31 3.67 -7.54
C LYS A 89 -12.32 4.55 -8.78
N THR A 90 -11.70 4.10 -9.88
CA THR A 90 -11.44 4.94 -11.07
C THR A 90 -12.03 4.38 -12.36
N ASP A 91 -12.66 3.21 -12.29
CA ASP A 91 -13.15 2.43 -13.46
C ASP A 91 -12.09 2.13 -14.54
N ASP A 92 -10.82 2.44 -14.26
CA ASP A 92 -9.71 2.06 -15.12
C ASP A 92 -9.39 0.57 -14.96
N ALA A 93 -8.94 -0.03 -16.06
CA ALA A 93 -8.53 -1.45 -16.10
C ALA A 93 -7.08 -1.59 -16.61
N PRO A 94 -6.07 -1.13 -15.85
CA PRO A 94 -4.70 -1.28 -16.28
C PRO A 94 -4.30 -2.77 -16.31
N THR A 95 -3.49 -3.13 -17.30
CA THR A 95 -2.82 -4.43 -17.32
C THR A 95 -1.64 -4.39 -16.36
N ILE A 96 -1.65 -5.29 -15.38
CA ILE A 96 -0.62 -5.39 -14.35
C ILE A 96 0.22 -6.62 -14.63
N PHE A 97 1.53 -6.43 -14.89
CA PHE A 97 2.47 -7.52 -15.11
C PHE A 97 2.93 -8.13 -13.80
N LEU A 98 3.13 -9.45 -13.81
CA LEU A 98 3.59 -10.18 -12.64
C LEU A 98 5.12 -10.29 -12.66
N ASN A 99 5.73 -10.00 -11.50
CA ASN A 99 7.12 -10.32 -11.21
C ASN A 99 7.23 -11.65 -10.46
N GLU A 100 8.45 -12.09 -10.16
CA GLU A 100 8.71 -13.36 -9.46
C GLU A 100 7.96 -13.49 -8.11
N TYR A 101 7.89 -12.41 -7.32
CA TYR A 101 7.20 -12.41 -6.02
C TYR A 101 5.70 -12.61 -6.17
N SER A 102 5.07 -11.87 -7.07
CA SER A 102 3.63 -11.99 -7.32
C SER A 102 3.26 -13.31 -7.98
N LYS A 103 4.09 -13.86 -8.88
CA LYS A 103 3.92 -15.19 -9.48
C LYS A 103 4.00 -16.29 -8.43
N SER A 104 4.99 -16.24 -7.54
CA SER A 104 5.14 -17.22 -6.45
C SER A 104 3.92 -17.21 -5.54
N ILE A 105 3.44 -16.02 -5.16
CA ILE A 105 2.22 -15.91 -4.34
C ILE A 105 0.99 -16.41 -5.12
N TYR A 106 0.83 -16.07 -6.39
CA TYR A 106 -0.26 -16.59 -7.23
C TYR A 106 -0.27 -18.11 -7.23
N THR A 107 0.88 -18.74 -7.50
CA THR A 107 1.03 -20.21 -7.55
C THR A 107 0.59 -20.87 -6.25
N LYS A 108 0.87 -20.26 -5.10
CA LYS A 108 0.45 -20.74 -3.78
C LYS A 108 -1.08 -20.75 -3.60
N TYR A 109 -1.81 -19.85 -4.27
CA TYR A 109 -3.24 -19.63 -4.06
C TYR A 109 -4.12 -20.08 -5.24
N LYS A 110 -3.57 -20.31 -6.43
CA LYS A 110 -4.34 -20.59 -7.64
C LYS A 110 -5.28 -21.79 -7.53
N ASP A 111 -4.87 -22.85 -6.80
CA ASP A 111 -5.64 -24.10 -6.69
C ASP A 111 -6.54 -24.15 -5.44
N ARG A 112 -6.51 -23.10 -4.60
CA ARG A 112 -7.36 -23.06 -3.41
C ARG A 112 -8.82 -22.84 -3.81
N ASP A 113 -9.72 -23.59 -3.20
CA ASP A 113 -11.15 -23.30 -3.28
C ASP A 113 -11.48 -22.02 -2.49
N THR A 114 -12.07 -21.05 -3.16
CA THR A 114 -12.38 -19.74 -2.60
C THR A 114 -13.75 -19.28 -3.05
N ASP A 115 -14.43 -18.47 -2.21
CA ASP A 115 -15.74 -17.89 -2.56
C ASP A 115 -15.66 -17.17 -3.93
N LYS A 116 -16.56 -17.51 -4.84
CA LYS A 116 -16.73 -16.88 -6.17
C LYS A 116 -15.47 -16.85 -7.04
N GLY A 117 -14.55 -17.80 -6.86
CA GLY A 117 -13.31 -17.90 -7.64
C GLY A 117 -12.30 -16.78 -7.35
N LEU A 118 -12.37 -16.14 -6.18
CA LEU A 118 -11.37 -15.17 -5.75
C LEU A 118 -9.99 -15.81 -5.64
N LEU A 119 -8.93 -15.06 -5.93
CA LEU A 119 -7.57 -15.55 -5.73
C LEU A 119 -7.28 -15.80 -4.25
N PHE A 120 -7.68 -14.87 -3.38
CA PHE A 120 -7.42 -14.96 -1.94
C PHE A 120 -8.71 -15.13 -1.12
N PRO A 121 -8.66 -15.87 -0.01
CA PRO A 121 -9.72 -15.81 1.00
C PRO A 121 -9.92 -14.37 1.50
N ARG A 122 -11.16 -13.98 1.77
CA ARG A 122 -11.50 -12.63 2.23
C ARG A 122 -10.95 -12.35 3.63
N LYS A 123 -10.48 -11.13 3.83
CA LYS A 123 -10.02 -10.66 5.14
C LYS A 123 -10.28 -9.16 5.28
N SER A 124 -11.05 -8.77 6.28
CA SER A 124 -11.39 -7.36 6.47
C SER A 124 -10.16 -6.47 6.66
N ASN A 125 -10.25 -5.21 6.19
CA ASN A 125 -9.15 -4.24 6.28
C ASN A 125 -8.64 -4.05 7.72
N GLN A 126 -9.55 -4.07 8.71
CA GLN A 126 -9.15 -3.97 10.12
C GLN A 126 -8.30 -5.17 10.56
N LYS A 127 -8.73 -6.40 10.21
CA LYS A 127 -7.97 -7.63 10.52
C LYS A 127 -6.63 -7.62 9.78
N MET A 128 -6.60 -7.18 8.51
CA MET A 128 -5.37 -7.00 7.75
C MET A 128 -4.40 -6.07 8.47
N ASN A 129 -4.82 -4.84 8.79
CA ASN A 129 -3.97 -3.86 9.46
C ASN A 129 -3.44 -4.35 10.81
N LYS A 130 -4.26 -5.06 11.60
CA LYS A 130 -3.82 -5.67 12.86
C LYS A 130 -2.74 -6.74 12.63
N SER A 131 -2.94 -7.61 11.63
CA SER A 131 -1.98 -8.65 11.27
C SER A 131 -0.66 -8.06 10.77
N LEU A 132 -0.72 -7.03 9.90
CA LEU A 132 0.48 -6.37 9.36
C LEU A 132 1.35 -5.75 10.45
N LYS A 133 0.73 -5.07 11.42
CA LYS A 133 1.45 -4.51 12.57
C LYS A 133 2.10 -5.60 13.41
N LYS A 134 1.38 -6.71 13.68
CA LYS A 134 1.92 -7.84 14.43
C LYS A 134 3.13 -8.44 13.72
N ILE A 135 3.06 -8.64 12.40
CA ILE A 135 4.16 -9.17 11.58
C ILE A 135 5.35 -8.21 11.62
N ALA A 136 5.13 -6.92 11.37
CA ALA A 136 6.20 -5.92 11.36
C ALA A 136 6.93 -5.85 12.71
N CYS A 137 6.20 -5.90 13.82
CA CYS A 137 6.81 -5.94 15.15
C CYS A 137 7.57 -7.25 15.40
N LYS A 138 7.04 -8.42 14.97
CA LYS A 138 7.72 -9.73 15.08
C LYS A 138 9.04 -9.74 14.31
N LEU A 139 9.09 -9.07 13.16
CA LEU A 139 10.29 -8.97 12.31
C LEU A 139 11.27 -7.87 12.75
N GLY A 140 10.99 -7.14 13.82
CA GLY A 140 11.85 -6.06 14.29
C GLY A 140 11.88 -4.85 13.35
N ILE A 141 10.87 -4.67 12.50
CA ILE A 141 10.77 -3.50 11.61
C ILE A 141 10.28 -2.31 12.42
N THR A 142 11.20 -1.67 13.14
CA THR A 142 10.92 -0.60 14.11
C THR A 142 11.43 0.77 13.67
N ARG A 143 11.80 0.92 12.41
CA ARG A 143 12.27 2.20 11.85
C ARG A 143 11.32 3.33 12.23
N GLU A 144 11.91 4.41 12.72
CA GLU A 144 11.16 5.61 13.07
C GLU A 144 10.75 6.41 11.84
N VAL A 145 9.53 6.89 11.86
CA VAL A 145 8.95 7.74 10.80
C VAL A 145 8.23 8.92 11.43
N SER A 146 8.35 10.09 10.80
CA SER A 146 7.63 11.27 11.24
C SER A 146 6.20 11.25 10.70
N LYS A 147 5.24 11.53 11.56
CA LYS A 147 3.84 11.70 11.24
C LYS A 147 3.41 13.10 11.64
N THR A 148 2.90 13.88 10.69
CA THR A 148 2.32 15.18 11.01
C THR A 148 0.87 15.00 11.46
N GLU A 149 0.53 15.48 12.64
CA GLU A 149 -0.83 15.57 13.14
C GLU A 149 -1.26 17.03 13.28
N TYR A 150 -2.56 17.28 13.13
CA TYR A 150 -3.14 18.60 13.29
C TYR A 150 -4.24 18.54 14.36
N CYS A 151 -4.10 19.39 15.36
CA CYS A 151 -5.13 19.64 16.36
C CYS A 151 -5.66 21.08 16.14
N GLY A 152 -6.77 21.22 15.43
CA GLY A 152 -7.24 22.51 14.97
C GLY A 152 -6.28 23.16 13.95
N THR A 153 -5.69 24.29 14.29
CA THR A 153 -4.66 24.99 13.49
C THR A 153 -3.24 24.56 13.84
N ASP A 154 -3.05 23.88 14.96
CA ASP A 154 -1.73 23.54 15.47
C ASP A 154 -1.19 22.30 14.77
N ARG A 155 0.02 22.43 14.24
CA ARG A 155 0.76 21.35 13.62
C ARG A 155 1.74 20.75 14.61
N SER A 156 1.72 19.43 14.77
CA SER A 156 2.72 18.68 15.51
C SER A 156 3.31 17.56 14.66
N ASP A 157 4.62 17.42 14.66
CA ASP A 157 5.30 16.30 14.02
C ASP A 157 5.63 15.27 15.11
N ILE A 158 5.01 14.09 15.02
CA ILE A 158 5.15 13.00 15.97
C ILE A 158 6.02 11.92 15.34
N THR A 159 7.05 11.48 16.08
CA THR A 159 7.83 10.32 15.69
C THR A 159 7.14 9.05 16.17
N THR A 160 6.99 8.07 15.29
CA THR A 160 6.39 6.77 15.57
C THR A 160 7.11 5.66 14.82
N ARG A 161 7.01 4.42 15.30
CA ARG A 161 7.61 3.29 14.60
C ARG A 161 6.71 2.85 13.44
N ILE A 162 7.34 2.42 12.34
CA ILE A 162 6.61 1.94 11.16
C ILE A 162 5.67 0.78 11.50
N CYS A 163 6.08 -0.15 12.37
CA CYS A 163 5.25 -1.28 12.80
C CYS A 163 3.95 -0.85 13.52
N ASP A 164 3.92 0.31 14.17
CA ASP A 164 2.73 0.78 14.87
C ASP A 164 1.69 1.42 13.93
N ILE A 165 2.12 1.84 12.74
CA ILE A 165 1.25 2.54 11.76
C ILE A 165 1.07 1.78 10.45
N LEU A 166 1.76 0.65 10.24
CA LEU A 166 1.68 -0.10 8.98
C LEU A 166 0.24 -0.51 8.68
N ALA A 167 -0.18 -0.25 7.46
CA ALA A 167 -1.53 -0.51 6.98
C ALA A 167 -1.53 -0.98 5.53
N THR A 168 -2.63 -1.55 5.05
CA THR A 168 -2.73 -2.14 3.71
C THR A 168 -2.31 -1.20 2.58
N HIS A 169 -2.58 0.10 2.71
CA HIS A 169 -2.19 1.08 1.68
C HIS A 169 -0.67 1.26 1.56
N ALA A 170 0.09 0.86 2.58
CA ALA A 170 1.54 0.86 2.53
C ALA A 170 2.09 -0.05 1.41
N GLY A 171 1.39 -1.13 1.05
CA GLY A 171 1.80 -2.02 -0.03
C GLY A 171 1.97 -1.28 -1.36
N ARG A 172 0.96 -0.52 -1.76
CA ARG A 172 1.02 0.29 -2.98
C ARG A 172 2.09 1.39 -2.91
N ARG A 173 2.32 1.97 -1.74
CA ARG A 173 3.39 2.96 -1.53
C ARG A 173 4.77 2.33 -1.64
N THR A 174 4.96 1.13 -1.08
CA THR A 174 6.18 0.34 -1.20
C THR A 174 6.54 0.11 -2.67
N PHE A 175 5.56 -0.32 -3.49
CA PHE A 175 5.75 -0.47 -4.93
C PHE A 175 6.24 0.83 -5.58
N VAL A 176 5.56 1.95 -5.33
CA VAL A 176 5.89 3.24 -5.93
C VAL A 176 7.29 3.71 -5.55
N VAL A 177 7.66 3.59 -4.27
CA VAL A 177 8.99 3.96 -3.79
C VAL A 177 10.05 3.08 -4.46
N HIS A 178 9.86 1.76 -4.47
CA HIS A 178 10.80 0.84 -5.09
C HIS A 178 10.98 1.13 -6.59
N CYS A 179 9.91 1.30 -7.35
CA CYS A 179 10.00 1.66 -8.76
C CYS A 179 10.74 2.99 -8.98
N ALA A 180 10.50 4.00 -8.13
CA ALA A 180 11.20 5.28 -8.20
C ALA A 180 12.70 5.12 -7.88
N GLU A 181 13.07 4.26 -6.93
CA GLU A 181 14.45 3.91 -6.60
C GLU A 181 15.15 3.16 -7.74
N GLU A 182 14.41 2.32 -8.48
CA GLU A 182 14.89 1.60 -9.67
C GLU A 182 14.91 2.49 -10.94
N GLY A 183 14.57 3.77 -10.81
CA GLY A 183 14.70 4.72 -11.91
C GLY A 183 13.48 4.81 -12.85
N TRP A 184 12.35 4.22 -12.48
CA TRP A 184 11.13 4.41 -13.26
C TRP A 184 10.72 5.88 -13.27
N THR A 185 10.28 6.34 -14.43
CA THR A 185 9.77 7.72 -14.55
C THR A 185 8.40 7.86 -13.87
N GLU A 186 8.06 9.09 -13.55
CA GLU A 186 6.74 9.45 -13.04
C GLU A 186 5.60 8.91 -13.91
N GLU A 187 5.75 9.08 -15.22
CA GLU A 187 4.75 8.66 -16.20
C GLU A 187 4.57 7.13 -16.22
N MET A 188 5.68 6.38 -16.19
CA MET A 188 5.64 4.91 -16.13
C MET A 188 4.88 4.45 -14.88
N ILE A 189 5.24 4.99 -13.70
CA ILE A 189 4.59 4.60 -12.44
C ILE A 189 3.11 5.01 -12.45
N ARG A 190 2.77 6.19 -12.97
CA ARG A 190 1.39 6.66 -13.06
C ARG A 190 0.55 5.76 -13.95
N THR A 191 1.03 5.43 -15.14
CA THR A 191 0.35 4.56 -16.09
C THR A 191 0.13 3.17 -15.49
N TYR A 192 1.16 2.58 -14.88
CA TYR A 192 1.07 1.26 -14.28
C TYR A 192 0.14 1.21 -13.07
N THR A 193 0.13 2.26 -12.26
CA THR A 193 -0.64 2.30 -11.03
C THR A 193 -2.05 2.87 -11.19
N GLY A 194 -2.39 3.49 -12.32
CA GLY A 194 -3.67 4.18 -12.52
C GLY A 194 -3.86 5.33 -11.51
N HIS A 195 -2.84 6.19 -11.33
CA HIS A 195 -2.99 7.40 -10.51
C HIS A 195 -3.39 8.58 -11.40
N GLU A 196 -4.54 9.20 -11.11
CA GLU A 196 -5.00 10.40 -11.80
C GLU A 196 -4.17 11.64 -11.41
N ASP A 197 -3.78 11.77 -10.14
CA ASP A 197 -3.07 12.93 -9.60
C ASP A 197 -1.68 12.54 -9.09
N PHE A 198 -0.67 13.09 -9.74
CA PHE A 198 0.73 12.95 -9.37
C PHE A 198 1.09 13.64 -8.05
N LYS A 199 0.36 14.67 -7.62
CA LYS A 199 0.66 15.39 -6.37
C LYS A 199 0.75 14.47 -5.16
N ALA A 200 -0.04 13.37 -5.17
CA ALA A 200 0.00 12.37 -4.12
C ALA A 200 1.27 11.51 -4.13
N MET A 201 1.97 11.44 -5.28
CA MET A 201 3.16 10.60 -5.49
C MET A 201 4.48 11.37 -5.40
N ARG A 202 4.46 12.69 -5.56
CA ARG A 202 5.65 13.56 -5.52
C ARG A 202 6.63 13.27 -4.37
N PRO A 203 6.17 13.05 -3.14
CA PRO A 203 7.08 12.78 -2.04
C PRO A 203 7.89 11.49 -2.19
N TYR A 204 7.39 10.51 -2.94
CA TYR A 204 8.08 9.24 -3.16
C TYR A 204 9.20 9.37 -4.20
N PHE A 205 9.03 10.25 -5.19
CA PHE A 205 10.09 10.55 -6.15
C PHE A 205 11.27 11.28 -5.53
N ALA A 206 11.02 12.13 -4.54
CA ALA A 206 12.11 12.77 -3.80
C ALA A 206 13.00 11.76 -3.06
N ILE A 207 12.48 10.59 -2.69
CA ILE A 207 13.25 9.48 -2.09
C ILE A 207 14.16 8.85 -3.14
N GLY A 208 13.63 8.54 -4.33
CA GLY A 208 14.40 8.01 -5.45
C GLY A 208 15.50 8.96 -5.91
N ASP A 209 15.25 10.27 -5.93
CA ASP A 209 16.25 11.28 -6.26
C ASP A 209 17.40 11.33 -5.24
N LYS A 210 17.10 11.17 -3.95
CA LYS A 210 18.11 11.07 -2.91
C LYS A 210 19.02 9.86 -3.11
N LYS A 211 18.46 8.68 -3.41
CA LYS A 211 19.24 7.46 -3.69
C LYS A 211 20.11 7.63 -4.93
N ARG A 212 19.58 8.20 -6.01
CA ARG A 212 20.33 8.52 -7.22
C ARG A 212 21.50 9.47 -6.98
N ARG A 213 21.28 10.52 -6.18
CA ARG A 213 22.36 11.45 -5.79
C ARG A 213 23.46 10.73 -5.01
N MET A 214 23.09 9.94 -3.99
CA MET A 214 24.06 9.15 -3.21
C MET A 214 24.85 8.18 -4.10
N PHE A 215 24.19 7.56 -5.09
CA PHE A 215 24.88 6.69 -6.05
C PHE A 215 25.90 7.47 -6.88
N MET A 216 25.53 8.64 -7.41
CA MET A 216 26.48 9.50 -8.15
C MET A 216 27.67 9.92 -7.29
N GLU A 217 27.43 10.36 -6.05
CA GLU A 217 28.48 10.78 -5.11
C GLU A 217 29.43 9.64 -4.71
N SER A 218 28.97 8.38 -4.75
CA SER A 218 29.76 7.21 -4.35
C SER A 218 30.55 6.55 -5.51
N HIS A 219 30.21 6.85 -6.77
CA HIS A 219 30.78 6.18 -7.95
C HIS A 219 31.50 7.13 -8.90
N PHE A 220 31.44 8.43 -8.67
CA PHE A 220 32.15 9.48 -9.40
C PHE A 220 32.82 10.47 -8.45
#